data_c300ee9173c03d56b8cafa77b64ad00e
#
_entry.id   c300ee9173c03d56b8cafa77b64ad00e
#
_cell.length_a   1.000
_cell.length_b   1.000
_cell.length_c   1.000
_cell.angle_alpha   90.00
_cell.angle_beta   90.00
_cell.angle_gamma   90.00
#
_symmetry.space_group_name_H-M   'P 1'
#
loop_
_entity.id
_entity.type
_entity.pdbx_description
1 polymer ?
#
loop_
_entity_poly.entity_id
_entity_poly.type
_entity_poly.pdbx_seq_one_letter_code
_entity_poly.pdbx_strand_id
1 'polypeptide(L)'
;MKVPLLDLKPQYQSLKNELDAAILHVAETQYFILGPEVESMEKEFCEYLNCKFAIGVSSGTDALLLALMAIDLQPNDEVIVPTYSFFATAGVVSRLN
;
A
#
# COMPACT_ATOMS: atom_id res chain seq x y z
N MET A 1 12.16 -8.70 31.39
CA MET A 1 12.02 -9.11 29.98
C MET A 1 11.36 -7.98 29.21
N LYS A 2 11.99 -7.42 28.17
CA LYS A 2 11.36 -6.42 27.29
C LYS A 2 10.66 -7.18 26.16
N VAL A 3 9.34 -7.07 26.07
CA VAL A 3 8.57 -7.57 24.93
C VAL A 3 8.34 -6.40 23.98
N PRO A 4 8.88 -6.42 22.74
CA PRO A 4 8.66 -5.37 21.78
C PRO A 4 7.18 -5.34 21.34
N LEU A 5 6.67 -4.17 21.02
CA LEU A 5 5.32 -4.01 20.49
C LEU A 5 5.17 -4.67 19.11
N LEU A 6 6.24 -4.67 18.34
CA LEU A 6 6.31 -5.26 16.99
C LEU A 6 7.69 -5.89 16.80
N ASP A 7 7.72 -7.12 16.28
CA ASP A 7 8.94 -7.80 15.86
C ASP A 7 8.71 -8.49 14.49
N LEU A 8 9.25 -7.92 13.44
CA LEU A 8 9.17 -8.43 12.07
C LEU A 8 10.30 -9.38 11.69
N LYS A 9 11.29 -9.58 12.58
CA LYS A 9 12.45 -10.43 12.27
C LYS A 9 12.08 -11.89 11.96
N PRO A 10 11.18 -12.54 12.71
CA PRO A 10 10.79 -13.92 12.40
C PRO A 10 10.13 -14.04 11.03
N GLN A 11 9.28 -13.09 10.65
CA GLN A 11 8.66 -13.05 9.33
C GLN A 11 9.70 -12.86 8.22
N TYR A 12 10.62 -11.92 8.39
CA TYR A 12 11.70 -11.73 7.44
C TYR A 12 12.57 -12.99 7.28
N GLN A 13 12.90 -13.68 8.37
CA GLN A 13 13.70 -14.91 8.31
C GLN A 13 13.03 -16.01 7.48
N SER A 14 11.72 -16.15 7.56
CA SER A 14 10.97 -17.14 6.77
C SER A 14 10.92 -16.83 5.28
N LEU A 15 10.95 -15.55 4.92
CA LEU A 15 10.83 -15.05 3.54
C LEU A 15 12.17 -14.56 2.96
N LYS A 16 13.24 -14.64 3.74
CA LYS A 16 14.54 -13.98 3.44
C LYS A 16 15.03 -14.26 2.02
N ASN A 17 15.06 -15.51 1.61
CA ASN A 17 15.66 -15.89 0.33
C ASN A 17 14.87 -15.33 -0.86
N GLU A 18 13.55 -15.31 -0.75
CA GLU A 18 12.66 -14.76 -1.77
C GLU A 18 12.75 -13.24 -1.83
N LEU A 19 12.72 -12.58 -0.68
CA LEU A 19 12.83 -11.11 -0.58
C LEU A 19 14.18 -10.60 -1.07
N ASP A 20 15.28 -11.23 -0.64
CA ASP A 20 16.61 -10.82 -1.06
C ASP A 20 16.79 -10.99 -2.58
N ALA A 21 16.31 -12.10 -3.14
CA ALA A 21 16.37 -12.33 -4.58
C ALA A 21 15.55 -11.29 -5.38
N ALA A 22 14.34 -10.99 -4.93
CA ALA A 22 13.49 -9.99 -5.60
C ALA A 22 14.09 -8.58 -5.54
N ILE A 23 14.62 -8.18 -4.38
CA ILE A 23 15.29 -6.87 -4.22
C ILE A 23 16.51 -6.76 -5.12
N LEU A 24 17.35 -7.79 -5.15
CA LEU A 24 18.56 -7.81 -5.98
C LEU A 24 18.19 -7.77 -7.48
N HIS A 25 17.18 -8.52 -7.89
CA HIS A 25 16.71 -8.49 -9.27
C HIS A 25 16.28 -7.10 -9.73
N VAL A 26 15.49 -6.39 -8.93
CA VAL A 26 15.08 -5.02 -9.25
C VAL A 26 16.29 -4.07 -9.27
N ALA A 27 17.25 -4.23 -8.35
CA ALA A 27 18.45 -3.43 -8.32
C ALA A 27 19.36 -3.67 -9.54
N GLU A 28 19.47 -4.90 -10.01
CA GLU A 28 20.26 -5.27 -11.20
C GLU A 28 19.61 -4.78 -12.51
N THR A 29 18.29 -4.94 -12.63
CA THR A 29 17.54 -4.51 -13.83
C THR A 29 17.30 -3.02 -13.89
N GLN A 30 17.31 -2.32 -12.72
CA GLN A 30 17.08 -0.87 -12.57
C GLN A 30 15.71 -0.37 -13.07
N TYR A 31 14.74 -1.25 -13.22
CA TYR A 31 13.35 -0.87 -13.52
C TYR A 31 12.61 -0.44 -12.24
N PHE A 32 12.98 0.73 -11.70
CA PHE A 32 12.46 1.22 -10.42
C PHE A 32 11.10 1.91 -10.51
N ILE A 33 10.71 2.39 -11.67
CA ILE A 33 9.46 3.15 -11.87
C ILE A 33 8.57 2.40 -12.84
N LEU A 34 7.39 2.00 -12.39
CA LEU A 34 6.37 1.30 -13.19
C LEU A 34 6.98 0.13 -13.99
N GLY A 35 7.86 -0.61 -13.34
CA GLY A 35 8.53 -1.76 -13.92
C GLY A 35 7.67 -3.02 -13.93
N PRO A 36 8.17 -4.12 -14.51
CA PRO A 36 7.44 -5.37 -14.63
C PRO A 36 6.99 -5.95 -13.29
N GLU A 37 7.70 -5.69 -12.21
CA GLU A 37 7.32 -6.13 -10.86
C GLU A 37 6.03 -5.44 -10.38
N VAL A 38 5.85 -4.16 -10.70
CA VAL A 38 4.61 -3.43 -10.38
C VAL A 38 3.45 -3.99 -11.19
N GLU A 39 3.63 -4.22 -12.49
CA GLU A 39 2.60 -4.80 -13.36
C GLU A 39 2.20 -6.20 -12.90
N SER A 40 3.18 -7.03 -12.49
CA SER A 40 2.92 -8.37 -11.96
C SER A 40 2.12 -8.31 -10.67
N MET A 41 2.52 -7.44 -9.73
CA MET A 41 1.81 -7.24 -8.48
C MET A 41 0.35 -6.79 -8.72
N GLU A 42 0.12 -5.81 -9.59
CA GLU A 42 -1.22 -5.34 -9.90
C GLU A 42 -2.09 -6.45 -10.48
N LYS A 43 -1.54 -7.28 -11.37
CA LYS A 43 -2.24 -8.43 -11.94
C LYS A 43 -2.57 -9.48 -10.89
N GLU A 44 -1.61 -9.84 -10.04
CA GLU A 44 -1.80 -10.81 -8.96
C GLU A 44 -2.87 -10.34 -7.97
N PHE A 45 -2.90 -9.05 -7.63
CA PHE A 45 -3.96 -8.47 -6.80
C PHE A 45 -5.33 -8.53 -7.49
N CYS A 46 -5.40 -8.28 -8.80
CA CYS A 46 -6.65 -8.43 -9.53
C CYS A 46 -7.18 -9.86 -9.46
N GLU A 47 -6.32 -10.86 -9.64
CA GLU A 47 -6.67 -12.28 -9.54
C GLU A 47 -7.08 -12.66 -8.12
N TYR A 48 -6.28 -12.28 -7.11
CA TYR A 48 -6.52 -12.61 -5.71
C TYR A 48 -7.82 -12.00 -5.15
N LEU A 49 -8.10 -10.74 -5.49
CA LEU A 49 -9.28 -10.01 -5.02
C LEU A 49 -10.48 -10.14 -5.96
N ASN A 50 -10.35 -10.84 -7.09
CA ASN A 50 -11.37 -10.93 -8.12
C ASN A 50 -11.90 -9.56 -8.55
N CYS A 51 -11.01 -8.61 -8.77
CA CYS A 51 -11.34 -7.26 -9.24
C CYS A 51 -10.78 -7.02 -10.65
N LYS A 52 -11.30 -6.00 -11.32
CA LYS A 52 -10.89 -5.70 -12.71
C LYS A 52 -9.57 -4.96 -12.81
N PHE A 53 -9.28 -4.14 -11.81
CA PHE A 53 -8.11 -3.27 -11.80
C PHE A 53 -7.50 -3.20 -10.41
N ALA A 54 -6.19 -3.18 -10.35
CA ALA A 54 -5.41 -2.80 -9.19
C ALA A 54 -4.38 -1.77 -9.66
N ILE A 55 -4.08 -0.78 -8.83
CA ILE A 55 -3.18 0.32 -9.17
C ILE A 55 -2.18 0.49 -8.03
N GLY A 56 -0.90 0.28 -8.33
CA GLY A 56 0.18 0.53 -7.40
C GLY A 56 0.37 2.02 -7.16
N VAL A 57 0.46 2.41 -5.89
CA VAL A 57 0.67 3.79 -5.46
C VAL A 57 1.80 3.87 -4.43
N SER A 58 2.31 5.06 -4.17
CA SER A 58 3.51 5.27 -3.35
C SER A 58 3.34 4.93 -1.87
N SER A 59 2.11 4.97 -1.36
CA SER A 59 1.83 4.67 0.05
C SER A 59 0.34 4.38 0.29
N GLY A 60 0.01 3.76 1.43
CA GLY A 60 -1.38 3.61 1.86
C GLY A 60 -2.09 4.95 2.09
N THR A 61 -1.37 6.00 2.48
CA THR A 61 -1.92 7.36 2.58
C THR A 61 -2.35 7.88 1.22
N ASP A 62 -1.52 7.70 0.19
CA ASP A 62 -1.87 8.10 -1.17
C ASP A 62 -2.99 7.24 -1.74
N ALA A 63 -3.03 5.95 -1.41
CA ALA A 63 -4.14 5.07 -1.80
C ALA A 63 -5.49 5.60 -1.29
N LEU A 64 -5.57 5.99 -0.01
CA LEU A 64 -6.77 6.56 0.58
C LEU A 64 -7.13 7.91 -0.06
N LEU A 65 -6.14 8.77 -0.26
CA LEU A 65 -6.34 10.08 -0.89
C LEU A 65 -6.88 9.95 -2.31
N LEU A 66 -6.24 9.10 -3.13
CA LEU A 66 -6.65 8.86 -4.51
C LEU A 66 -8.04 8.22 -4.60
N ALA A 67 -8.38 7.32 -3.67
CA ALA A 67 -9.71 6.73 -3.60
C ALA A 67 -10.79 7.80 -3.33
N LEU A 68 -10.55 8.72 -2.40
CA LEU A 68 -11.48 9.82 -2.12
C LEU A 68 -11.58 10.80 -3.30
N MET A 69 -10.47 11.07 -3.98
CA MET A 69 -10.48 11.88 -5.21
C MET A 69 -11.25 11.20 -6.35
N ALA A 70 -11.14 9.88 -6.48
CA ALA A 70 -11.82 9.12 -7.53
C ALA A 70 -13.35 9.08 -7.35
N ILE A 71 -13.86 9.19 -6.13
CA ILE A 71 -15.29 9.31 -5.86
C ILE A 71 -15.77 10.77 -5.85
N ASP A 72 -14.87 11.72 -6.16
CA ASP A 72 -15.17 13.15 -6.26
C ASP A 72 -15.76 13.74 -4.96
N LEU A 73 -15.09 13.46 -3.82
CA LEU A 73 -15.51 13.96 -2.50
C LEU A 73 -15.62 15.49 -2.51
N GLN A 74 -16.80 16.00 -2.15
CA GLN A 74 -17.10 17.43 -2.18
C GLN A 74 -17.00 18.08 -0.79
N PRO A 75 -16.78 19.40 -0.71
CA PRO A 75 -16.90 20.15 0.54
C PRO A 75 -18.25 19.92 1.22
N ASN A 76 -18.22 19.65 2.52
CA ASN A 76 -19.35 19.28 3.39
C ASN A 76 -19.86 17.83 3.25
N ASP A 77 -19.20 16.98 2.46
CA ASP A 77 -19.45 15.56 2.55
C ASP A 77 -18.96 15.00 3.87
N GLU A 78 -19.68 14.03 4.40
CA GLU A 78 -19.32 13.35 5.65
C GLU A 78 -18.70 11.99 5.36
N VAL A 79 -17.54 11.72 6.01
CA VAL A 79 -16.84 10.44 5.89
C VAL A 79 -16.76 9.76 7.26
N ILE A 80 -17.30 8.56 7.36
CA ILE A 80 -17.25 7.76 8.59
C ILE A 80 -15.91 7.05 8.66
N VAL A 81 -15.17 7.31 9.73
CA VAL A 81 -13.85 6.72 9.98
C VAL A 81 -13.77 6.07 11.35
N PRO A 82 -13.00 4.98 11.53
CA PRO A 82 -12.77 4.40 12.84
C PRO A 82 -11.89 5.30 13.71
N THR A 83 -12.14 5.34 15.00
CA THR A 83 -11.35 6.12 15.96
C THR A 83 -10.00 5.48 16.28
N TYR A 84 -9.87 4.16 16.15
CA TYR A 84 -8.63 3.41 16.34
C TYR A 84 -8.03 3.05 14.98
N SER A 85 -7.19 3.95 14.48
CA SER A 85 -6.52 3.79 13.18
C SER A 85 -5.29 4.70 13.11
N PHE A 86 -4.57 4.63 12.00
CA PHE A 86 -3.48 5.56 11.70
C PHE A 86 -4.03 6.94 11.32
N PHE A 87 -3.25 7.99 11.58
CA PHE A 87 -3.63 9.38 11.29
C PHE A 87 -4.14 9.61 9.86
N ALA A 88 -3.56 8.92 8.87
CA ALA A 88 -3.95 9.07 7.47
C ALA A 88 -5.45 8.83 7.23
N THR A 89 -6.10 7.96 8.01
CA THR A 89 -7.52 7.63 7.85
C THR A 89 -8.43 8.86 7.91
N ALA A 90 -8.19 9.76 8.84
CA ALA A 90 -8.91 11.04 8.94
C ALA A 90 -8.18 12.18 8.21
N GLY A 91 -6.85 12.13 8.20
CA GLY A 91 -5.99 13.16 7.63
C GLY A 91 -6.19 13.39 6.12
N VAL A 92 -6.46 12.32 5.36
CA VAL A 92 -6.73 12.44 3.92
C VAL A 92 -8.07 13.11 3.64
N VAL A 93 -9.08 12.89 4.49
CA VAL A 93 -10.37 13.58 4.39
C VAL A 93 -10.18 15.08 4.62
N SER A 94 -9.50 15.46 5.71
CA SER A 94 -9.16 16.85 6.02
C SER A 94 -8.28 17.52 4.95
N ARG A 95 -7.52 16.75 4.18
CA ARG A 95 -6.64 17.28 3.13
C ARG A 95 -7.39 17.67 1.87
N LEU A 96 -8.53 17.08 1.62
CA LEU A 96 -9.34 17.36 0.44
C LEU A 96 -10.30 18.54 0.67
N ASN A 97 -10.58 18.87 1.95
CA ASN A 97 -11.41 20.04 2.33
C ASN A 97 -11.22 20.46 3.76
#